data_0533bfedba4a08dfda85ea8f990e1529
#
_entry.id   0533bfedba4a08dfda85ea8f990e1529
#
_cell.length_a   1.000
_cell.length_b   1.000
_cell.length_c   1.000
_cell.angle_alpha   90.00
_cell.angle_beta   90.00
_cell.angle_gamma   90.00
#
_symmetry.space_group_name_H-M   'P 1'
#
loop_
_entity.id
_entity.type
_entity.pdbx_description
1 polymer ?
#
loop_
_entity_poly.entity_id
_entity_poly.type
_entity_poly.pdbx_seq_one_letter_code
_entity_poly.pdbx_strand_id
1 'polypeptide(L)'
;MRIIVDAFGGDNAPLEILKGAVAAKNEIGCDILLCGDEEQIRACAKENDIDLTGMDIENAEGFIPVEEDPRALLKKYKNSSLGVACRALAEGRGDALVSAGSTGALVVGAIFIVKRLKGVRRPAIATIMPGDKGNFMLIDGGANTEVTPEALNTFAVMGSVYMDKVMGVKDPKVGLLNIGVEPNKGTDLQKHAYPLLEENEHIHFIGNAEARDVPGCVADVVVCDGFTGNVFLKTYEGVALTLFSNVKDIMMKSTVTKLAALILKGGLKELKTKFDSNAVGGAPILGVQKPVIKAHGSSKEVAFKNAIRQAISFTESGAIATIEENLPKKERADESAETEAEE
;
A
#
# COMPACT_ATOMS: atom_id res chain seq x y z
N MET A 1 11.46 2.76 -17.79
CA MET A 1 11.18 2.15 -16.48
C MET A 1 10.40 0.88 -16.69
N ARG A 2 10.77 -0.20 -15.99
CA ARG A 2 10.16 -1.52 -16.15
C ARG A 2 9.44 -1.93 -14.86
N ILE A 3 8.14 -2.19 -14.96
CA ILE A 3 7.29 -2.61 -13.83
C ILE A 3 7.03 -4.11 -13.90
N ILE A 4 7.31 -4.81 -12.82
CA ILE A 4 7.01 -6.22 -12.64
C ILE A 4 5.57 -6.36 -12.13
N VAL A 5 4.80 -7.22 -12.75
CA VAL A 5 3.39 -7.45 -12.45
C VAL A 5 3.17 -8.91 -12.09
N ASP A 6 2.65 -9.16 -10.89
CA ASP A 6 2.11 -10.45 -10.49
C ASP A 6 0.77 -10.67 -11.20
N ALA A 7 0.78 -11.41 -12.32
CA ALA A 7 -0.37 -11.56 -13.20
C ALA A 7 -1.51 -12.40 -12.61
N PHE A 8 -1.25 -13.19 -11.57
CA PHE A 8 -2.23 -14.08 -10.91
C PHE A 8 -2.59 -13.66 -9.49
N GLY A 9 -2.15 -12.47 -9.06
CA GLY A 9 -2.55 -11.91 -7.78
C GLY A 9 -3.92 -11.23 -7.84
N GLY A 10 -4.83 -11.60 -6.91
CA GLY A 10 -6.13 -10.97 -6.73
C GLY A 10 -7.32 -11.74 -7.31
N ASP A 11 -8.52 -11.29 -6.93
CA ASP A 11 -9.81 -11.98 -7.18
C ASP A 11 -10.20 -11.97 -8.67
N ASN A 12 -9.70 -10.98 -9.43
CA ASN A 12 -10.04 -10.76 -10.84
C ASN A 12 -8.88 -11.10 -11.79
N ALA A 13 -7.87 -11.81 -11.27
CA ALA A 13 -6.72 -12.25 -12.07
C ALA A 13 -7.08 -13.43 -12.99
N PRO A 14 -6.44 -13.58 -14.15
CA PRO A 14 -5.47 -12.65 -14.72
C PRO A 14 -6.11 -11.49 -15.50
N LEU A 15 -7.40 -11.57 -15.86
CA LEU A 15 -8.07 -10.69 -16.83
C LEU A 15 -7.91 -9.19 -16.52
N GLU A 16 -8.35 -8.77 -15.34
CA GLU A 16 -8.33 -7.34 -14.98
C GLU A 16 -6.90 -6.83 -14.73
N ILE A 17 -6.00 -7.73 -14.33
CA ILE A 17 -4.57 -7.41 -14.17
C ILE A 17 -3.93 -7.14 -15.53
N LEU A 18 -4.19 -7.99 -16.52
CA LEU A 18 -3.68 -7.82 -17.89
C LEU A 18 -4.23 -6.53 -18.52
N LYS A 19 -5.54 -6.26 -18.39
CA LYS A 19 -6.14 -5.01 -18.87
C LYS A 19 -5.47 -3.79 -18.24
N GLY A 20 -5.30 -3.79 -16.91
CA GLY A 20 -4.64 -2.70 -16.19
C GLY A 20 -3.18 -2.50 -16.58
N ALA A 21 -2.44 -3.59 -16.82
CA ALA A 21 -1.05 -3.56 -17.28
C ALA A 21 -0.94 -2.97 -18.70
N VAL A 22 -1.81 -3.41 -19.62
CA VAL A 22 -1.87 -2.87 -21.00
C VAL A 22 -2.25 -1.39 -21.00
N ALA A 23 -3.27 -1.00 -20.19
CA ALA A 23 -3.66 0.39 -20.07
C ALA A 23 -2.52 1.27 -19.50
N ALA A 24 -1.77 0.76 -18.49
CA ALA A 24 -0.61 1.46 -17.97
C ALA A 24 0.49 1.63 -19.01
N LYS A 25 0.83 0.56 -19.75
CA LYS A 25 1.81 0.62 -20.82
C LYS A 25 1.46 1.68 -21.86
N ASN A 26 0.21 1.67 -22.32
CA ASN A 26 -0.24 2.54 -23.41
C ASN A 26 -0.37 4.01 -22.97
N GLU A 27 -0.85 4.27 -21.75
CA GLU A 27 -1.12 5.63 -21.27
C GLU A 27 0.10 6.28 -20.59
N ILE A 28 0.96 5.48 -19.94
CA ILE A 28 2.08 6.00 -19.13
C ILE A 28 3.41 5.79 -19.85
N GLY A 29 3.51 4.77 -20.75
CA GLY A 29 4.72 4.51 -21.53
C GLY A 29 5.79 3.74 -20.75
N CYS A 30 5.40 2.81 -19.86
CA CYS A 30 6.33 1.96 -19.12
C CYS A 30 6.46 0.57 -19.75
N ASP A 31 7.61 -0.08 -19.55
CA ASP A 31 7.78 -1.49 -19.88
C ASP A 31 7.14 -2.37 -18.79
N ILE A 32 6.58 -3.51 -19.21
CA ILE A 32 5.91 -4.44 -18.31
C ILE A 32 6.56 -5.83 -18.41
N LEU A 33 6.86 -6.42 -17.26
CA LEU A 33 7.18 -7.84 -17.11
C LEU A 33 6.04 -8.52 -16.37
N LEU A 34 5.27 -9.34 -17.06
CA LEU A 34 4.21 -10.17 -16.50
C LEU A 34 4.81 -11.44 -15.90
N CYS A 35 4.57 -11.73 -14.63
CA CYS A 35 4.98 -12.97 -13.97
C CYS A 35 3.75 -13.85 -13.73
N GLY A 36 3.74 -15.06 -14.30
CA GLY A 36 2.62 -16.00 -14.20
C GLY A 36 2.69 -17.11 -15.24
N ASP A 37 1.69 -17.99 -15.24
CA ASP A 37 1.56 -19.06 -16.21
C ASP A 37 1.39 -18.47 -17.62
N GLU A 38 2.40 -18.64 -18.48
CA GLU A 38 2.44 -18.02 -19.79
C GLU A 38 1.31 -18.50 -20.72
N GLU A 39 0.96 -19.79 -20.64
CA GLU A 39 -0.12 -20.34 -21.47
C GLU A 39 -1.46 -19.72 -21.09
N GLN A 40 -1.75 -19.61 -19.80
CA GLN A 40 -2.98 -19.00 -19.30
C GLN A 40 -3.02 -17.49 -19.59
N ILE A 41 -1.90 -16.76 -19.44
CA ILE A 41 -1.80 -15.35 -19.80
C ILE A 41 -2.15 -15.14 -21.27
N ARG A 42 -1.54 -15.91 -22.18
CA ARG A 42 -1.77 -15.80 -23.61
C ARG A 42 -3.18 -16.24 -24.01
N ALA A 43 -3.72 -17.29 -23.39
CA ALA A 43 -5.10 -17.74 -23.63
C ALA A 43 -6.11 -16.66 -23.21
N CYS A 44 -5.97 -16.11 -21.98
CA CYS A 44 -6.83 -15.04 -21.48
C CYS A 44 -6.75 -13.78 -22.37
N ALA A 45 -5.57 -13.40 -22.80
CA ALA A 45 -5.38 -12.25 -23.68
C ALA A 45 -6.07 -12.46 -25.05
N LYS A 46 -5.95 -13.64 -25.63
CA LYS A 46 -6.59 -14.00 -26.92
C LYS A 46 -8.11 -14.02 -26.81
N GLU A 47 -8.66 -14.60 -25.74
CA GLU A 47 -10.12 -14.68 -25.51
C GLU A 47 -10.78 -13.31 -25.29
N ASN A 48 -10.01 -12.32 -24.83
CA ASN A 48 -10.53 -11.01 -24.48
C ASN A 48 -9.97 -9.88 -25.35
N ASP A 49 -9.37 -10.19 -26.47
CA ASP A 49 -8.78 -9.22 -27.42
C ASP A 49 -7.79 -8.24 -26.77
N ILE A 50 -6.96 -8.73 -25.84
CA ILE A 50 -5.94 -7.94 -25.14
C ILE A 50 -4.62 -8.05 -25.90
N ASP A 51 -4.07 -6.91 -26.36
CA ASP A 51 -2.79 -6.85 -27.04
C ASP A 51 -1.61 -6.80 -26.05
N LEU A 52 -0.84 -7.89 -25.98
CA LEU A 52 0.37 -8.01 -25.17
C LEU A 52 1.65 -7.62 -25.90
N THR A 53 1.56 -7.03 -27.09
CA THR A 53 2.73 -6.65 -27.89
C THR A 53 3.70 -5.77 -27.11
N GLY A 54 4.97 -6.16 -27.08
CA GLY A 54 6.02 -5.46 -26.35
C GLY A 54 5.93 -5.57 -24.84
N MET A 55 5.23 -6.56 -24.30
CA MET A 55 5.34 -7.01 -22.92
C MET A 55 6.12 -8.31 -22.85
N ASP A 56 6.97 -8.45 -21.85
CA ASP A 56 7.66 -9.70 -21.57
C ASP A 56 6.85 -10.53 -20.58
N ILE A 57 6.97 -11.85 -20.69
CA ILE A 57 6.34 -12.80 -19.78
C ILE A 57 7.43 -13.65 -19.14
N GLU A 58 7.43 -13.72 -17.82
CA GLU A 58 8.24 -14.65 -17.03
C GLU A 58 7.33 -15.77 -16.54
N ASN A 59 7.58 -16.98 -17.03
CA ASN A 59 6.72 -18.11 -16.71
C ASN A 59 6.81 -18.50 -15.22
N ALA A 60 5.68 -18.82 -14.62
CA ALA A 60 5.55 -19.23 -13.22
C ALA A 60 4.56 -20.39 -13.05
N GLU A 61 4.72 -21.16 -11.98
CA GLU A 61 3.92 -22.34 -11.69
C GLU A 61 2.76 -21.99 -10.73
N GLY A 62 1.65 -21.48 -11.26
CA GLY A 62 0.46 -21.15 -10.46
C GLY A 62 0.62 -19.92 -9.57
N PHE A 63 -0.14 -19.85 -8.48
CA PHE A 63 -0.19 -18.72 -7.52
C PHE A 63 -0.25 -19.23 -6.08
N ILE A 64 -0.02 -18.32 -5.11
CA ILE A 64 -0.21 -18.61 -3.69
C ILE A 64 -1.63 -18.21 -3.25
N PRO A 65 -2.46 -19.15 -2.72
CA PRO A 65 -3.80 -18.84 -2.20
C PRO A 65 -3.75 -17.85 -1.02
N VAL A 66 -4.83 -17.07 -0.84
CA VAL A 66 -4.90 -16.04 0.21
C VAL A 66 -4.93 -16.65 1.61
N GLU A 67 -5.52 -17.86 1.74
CA GLU A 67 -5.66 -18.61 2.99
C GLU A 67 -4.37 -19.36 3.41
N GLU A 68 -3.40 -19.46 2.51
CA GLU A 68 -2.15 -20.17 2.79
C GLU A 68 -1.26 -19.37 3.75
N ASP A 69 -0.43 -20.07 4.53
CA ASP A 69 0.60 -19.41 5.37
C ASP A 69 1.49 -18.52 4.46
N PRO A 70 1.60 -17.22 4.73
CA PRO A 70 2.45 -16.32 3.96
C PRO A 70 3.90 -16.80 3.78
N ARG A 71 4.46 -17.49 4.77
CA ARG A 71 5.83 -18.03 4.72
C ARG A 71 5.99 -19.19 3.73
N ALA A 72 4.88 -19.80 3.30
CA ALA A 72 4.91 -20.82 2.27
C ALA A 72 5.43 -20.30 0.93
N LEU A 73 5.38 -18.97 0.69
CA LEU A 73 5.98 -18.30 -0.47
C LEU A 73 7.48 -18.63 -0.61
N LEU A 74 8.21 -18.72 0.51
CA LEU A 74 9.66 -18.92 0.50
C LEU A 74 10.08 -20.36 0.12
N LYS A 75 9.16 -21.34 0.23
CA LYS A 75 9.43 -22.77 0.01
C LYS A 75 8.48 -23.38 -1.01
N LYS A 76 7.24 -23.67 -0.59
CA LYS A 76 6.24 -24.40 -1.38
C LYS A 76 5.83 -23.63 -2.63
N TYR A 77 5.66 -22.30 -2.51
CA TYR A 77 5.20 -21.43 -3.59
C TYR A 77 6.30 -20.51 -4.15
N LYS A 78 7.56 -20.90 -4.00
CA LYS A 78 8.67 -20.10 -4.52
C LYS A 78 8.60 -19.86 -6.03
N ASN A 79 8.02 -20.79 -6.80
CA ASN A 79 7.84 -20.69 -8.25
C ASN A 79 6.46 -20.14 -8.66
N SER A 80 5.62 -19.73 -7.71
CA SER A 80 4.35 -19.04 -8.00
C SER A 80 4.60 -17.68 -8.67
N SER A 81 3.55 -17.12 -9.29
CA SER A 81 3.60 -15.80 -9.92
C SER A 81 4.22 -14.72 -9.03
N LEU A 82 3.78 -14.65 -7.76
CA LEU A 82 4.32 -13.72 -6.77
C LEU A 82 5.79 -14.02 -6.41
N GLY A 83 6.14 -15.30 -6.24
CA GLY A 83 7.52 -15.71 -5.90
C GLY A 83 8.50 -15.37 -7.01
N VAL A 84 8.11 -15.63 -8.28
CA VAL A 84 8.88 -15.25 -9.47
C VAL A 84 9.00 -13.73 -9.57
N ALA A 85 7.90 -12.98 -9.35
CA ALA A 85 7.89 -11.53 -9.41
C ALA A 85 8.82 -10.88 -8.37
N CYS A 86 8.81 -11.37 -7.12
CA CYS A 86 9.71 -10.90 -6.07
C CYS A 86 11.19 -11.15 -6.41
N ARG A 87 11.52 -12.33 -6.96
CA ARG A 87 12.90 -12.63 -7.40
C ARG A 87 13.33 -11.77 -8.58
N ALA A 88 12.46 -11.59 -9.57
CA ALA A 88 12.72 -10.71 -10.69
C ALA A 88 13.07 -9.29 -10.25
N LEU A 89 12.34 -8.77 -9.23
CA LEU A 89 12.63 -7.46 -8.64
C LEU A 89 13.97 -7.44 -7.91
N ALA A 90 14.25 -8.45 -7.08
CA ALA A 90 15.51 -8.55 -6.33
C ALA A 90 16.74 -8.64 -7.25
N GLU A 91 16.60 -9.36 -8.38
CA GLU A 91 17.64 -9.50 -9.40
C GLU A 91 17.82 -8.27 -10.30
N GLY A 92 17.01 -7.24 -10.12
CA GLY A 92 17.10 -6.00 -10.91
C GLY A 92 16.51 -6.10 -12.31
N ARG A 93 15.64 -7.07 -12.58
CA ARG A 93 14.96 -7.23 -13.88
C ARG A 93 13.78 -6.29 -14.07
N GLY A 94 13.49 -5.46 -13.04
CA GLY A 94 12.56 -4.36 -13.07
C GLY A 94 12.82 -3.38 -11.93
N ASP A 95 12.11 -2.26 -11.96
CA ASP A 95 12.31 -1.13 -11.05
C ASP A 95 11.32 -1.16 -9.87
N ALA A 96 10.13 -1.73 -10.06
CA ALA A 96 9.10 -1.87 -9.03
C ALA A 96 8.25 -3.13 -9.27
N LEU A 97 7.55 -3.59 -8.22
CA LEU A 97 6.61 -4.71 -8.24
C LEU A 97 5.20 -4.24 -7.86
N VAL A 98 4.19 -4.69 -8.61
CA VAL A 98 2.78 -4.51 -8.29
C VAL A 98 2.09 -5.88 -8.20
N SER A 99 1.38 -6.13 -7.08
CA SER A 99 0.60 -7.35 -6.89
C SER A 99 -0.72 -7.05 -6.18
N ALA A 100 -1.81 -7.67 -6.64
CA ALA A 100 -3.09 -7.67 -5.95
C ALA A 100 -3.32 -8.95 -5.11
N GLY A 101 -2.33 -9.85 -5.04
CA GLY A 101 -2.39 -11.12 -4.32
C GLY A 101 -2.42 -11.01 -2.80
N SER A 102 -2.16 -12.13 -2.10
CA SER A 102 -2.15 -12.18 -0.64
C SER A 102 -1.22 -11.12 -0.02
N THR A 103 -1.78 -10.28 0.84
CA THR A 103 -1.03 -9.22 1.52
C THR A 103 0.11 -9.79 2.35
N GLY A 104 -0.16 -10.84 3.13
CA GLY A 104 0.86 -11.48 3.95
C GLY A 104 2.00 -12.06 3.11
N ALA A 105 1.67 -12.77 2.01
CA ALA A 105 2.68 -13.34 1.13
C ALA A 105 3.53 -12.25 0.44
N LEU A 106 2.91 -11.14 0.02
CA LEU A 106 3.62 -10.02 -0.57
C LEU A 106 4.57 -9.35 0.44
N VAL A 107 4.14 -9.16 1.69
CA VAL A 107 5.00 -8.65 2.78
C VAL A 107 6.17 -9.60 3.04
N VAL A 108 5.93 -10.91 3.11
CA VAL A 108 7.00 -11.91 3.25
C VAL A 108 7.98 -11.86 2.07
N GLY A 109 7.48 -11.78 0.83
CA GLY A 109 8.31 -11.62 -0.37
C GLY A 109 9.13 -10.33 -0.36
N ALA A 110 8.52 -9.22 0.06
CA ALA A 110 9.20 -7.94 0.18
C ALA A 110 10.32 -7.96 1.24
N ILE A 111 10.08 -8.60 2.38
CA ILE A 111 11.07 -8.68 3.49
C ILE A 111 12.22 -9.63 3.15
N PHE A 112 11.92 -10.85 2.69
CA PHE A 112 12.91 -11.93 2.61
C PHE A 112 13.53 -12.10 1.23
N ILE A 113 12.84 -11.69 0.15
CA ILE A 113 13.35 -11.82 -1.22
C ILE A 113 13.86 -10.46 -1.72
N VAL A 114 13.04 -9.40 -1.68
CA VAL A 114 13.44 -8.05 -2.11
C VAL A 114 14.41 -7.41 -1.11
N LYS A 115 14.28 -7.75 0.16
CA LYS A 115 15.05 -7.33 1.34
C LYS A 115 14.66 -5.96 1.88
N ARG A 116 14.87 -5.82 3.19
CA ARG A 116 14.64 -4.58 3.94
C ARG A 116 15.71 -3.53 3.62
N LEU A 117 15.35 -2.27 3.76
CA LEU A 117 16.32 -1.18 3.83
C LEU A 117 17.21 -1.36 5.07
N LYS A 118 18.47 -0.95 4.94
CA LYS A 118 19.38 -0.97 6.08
C LYS A 118 18.87 -0.02 7.16
N GLY A 119 18.75 -0.51 8.38
CA GLY A 119 18.19 0.23 9.51
C GLY A 119 16.67 0.12 9.66
N VAL A 120 15.95 -0.59 8.81
CA VAL A 120 14.52 -0.88 8.96
C VAL A 120 14.31 -2.31 9.45
N ARG A 121 13.90 -2.46 10.71
CA ARG A 121 13.57 -3.77 11.28
C ARG A 121 12.21 -4.29 10.81
N ARG A 122 11.23 -3.40 10.66
CA ARG A 122 9.84 -3.71 10.30
C ARG A 122 9.39 -2.86 9.12
N PRO A 123 9.37 -3.39 7.89
CA PRO A 123 8.64 -2.77 6.79
C PRO A 123 7.15 -2.66 7.11
N ALA A 124 6.49 -1.61 6.63
CA ALA A 124 5.09 -1.31 6.93
C ALA A 124 4.27 -1.09 5.66
N ILE A 125 2.98 -1.40 5.71
CA ILE A 125 2.03 -1.07 4.66
C ILE A 125 1.51 0.35 4.92
N ALA A 126 1.73 1.25 3.96
CA ALA A 126 1.26 2.62 4.03
C ALA A 126 0.04 2.80 3.12
N THR A 127 -1.13 2.97 3.72
CA THR A 127 -2.39 3.10 2.98
C THR A 127 -2.77 4.58 2.88
N ILE A 128 -2.92 5.08 1.65
CA ILE A 128 -3.45 6.42 1.41
C ILE A 128 -4.97 6.36 1.47
N MET A 129 -5.55 7.13 2.38
CA MET A 129 -6.98 7.17 2.65
C MET A 129 -7.56 8.54 2.35
N PRO A 130 -8.78 8.61 1.79
CA PRO A 130 -9.45 9.88 1.58
C PRO A 130 -9.93 10.49 2.89
N GLY A 131 -9.75 11.78 3.05
CA GLY A 131 -10.29 12.55 4.17
C GLY A 131 -11.07 13.76 3.70
N ASP A 132 -11.52 14.59 4.63
CA ASP A 132 -12.36 15.75 4.31
C ASP A 132 -11.59 16.82 3.51
N LYS A 133 -10.34 17.10 3.91
CA LYS A 133 -9.51 18.16 3.32
C LYS A 133 -8.44 17.65 2.34
N GLY A 134 -8.49 16.39 1.95
CA GLY A 134 -7.51 15.74 1.08
C GLY A 134 -7.29 14.29 1.48
N ASN A 135 -6.13 13.77 1.11
CA ASN A 135 -5.74 12.41 1.50
C ASN A 135 -4.81 12.46 2.72
N PHE A 136 -4.90 11.44 3.56
CA PHE A 136 -3.93 11.17 4.62
C PHE A 136 -3.37 9.76 4.47
N MET A 137 -2.21 9.52 5.05
CA MET A 137 -1.60 8.19 5.09
C MET A 137 -1.84 7.54 6.45
N LEU A 138 -2.26 6.28 6.44
CA LEU A 138 -2.25 5.39 7.61
C LEU A 138 -1.07 4.42 7.48
N ILE A 139 -0.20 4.38 8.50
CA ILE A 139 0.96 3.50 8.57
C ILE A 139 1.14 3.00 10.01
N ASP A 140 1.10 1.72 10.32
CA ASP A 140 1.01 0.51 9.50
C ASP A 140 -0.43 0.09 9.24
N GLY A 141 -0.76 -0.20 8.00
CA GLY A 141 -2.09 -0.66 7.59
C GLY A 141 -2.34 -2.17 7.77
N GLY A 142 -1.42 -2.92 8.41
CA GLY A 142 -1.65 -4.33 8.72
C GLY A 142 -0.52 -5.31 8.38
N ALA A 143 0.73 -4.85 8.22
CA ALA A 143 1.88 -5.73 8.04
C ALA A 143 2.39 -6.32 9.38
N ASN A 144 2.32 -5.53 10.48
CA ASN A 144 2.88 -5.90 11.77
C ASN A 144 1.85 -5.72 12.87
N THR A 145 1.32 -6.81 13.41
CA THR A 145 0.32 -6.77 14.49
C THR A 145 0.88 -6.26 15.81
N GLU A 146 2.16 -6.52 16.07
CA GLU A 146 2.89 -6.05 17.23
C GLU A 146 4.18 -5.37 16.80
N VAL A 147 4.45 -4.21 17.38
CA VAL A 147 5.61 -3.37 17.07
C VAL A 147 6.22 -2.79 18.34
N THR A 148 7.45 -2.28 18.22
CA THR A 148 8.11 -1.52 19.29
C THR A 148 7.91 -0.02 19.11
N PRO A 149 8.14 0.81 20.15
CA PRO A 149 8.13 2.27 20.03
C PRO A 149 9.05 2.80 18.94
N GLU A 150 10.23 2.21 18.79
CA GLU A 150 11.23 2.57 17.76
C GLU A 150 10.70 2.29 16.35
N ALA A 151 9.93 1.20 16.17
CA ALA A 151 9.31 0.91 14.90
C ALA A 151 8.25 1.96 14.52
N LEU A 152 7.45 2.45 15.48
CA LEU A 152 6.51 3.56 15.23
C LEU A 152 7.25 4.84 14.82
N ASN A 153 8.41 5.13 15.44
CA ASN A 153 9.25 6.25 15.04
C ASN A 153 9.80 6.07 13.61
N THR A 154 10.20 4.86 13.23
CA THR A 154 10.62 4.53 11.85
C THR A 154 9.46 4.68 10.86
N PHE A 155 8.25 4.23 11.23
CA PHE A 155 7.05 4.40 10.40
C PHE A 155 6.73 5.88 10.15
N ALA A 156 6.90 6.72 11.16
CA ALA A 156 6.73 8.17 11.05
C ALA A 156 7.67 8.79 10.01
N VAL A 157 8.95 8.44 10.05
CA VAL A 157 9.94 8.90 9.06
C VAL A 157 9.58 8.41 7.65
N MET A 158 9.29 7.12 7.51
CA MET A 158 8.93 6.54 6.21
C MET A 158 7.68 7.18 5.62
N GLY A 159 6.64 7.38 6.44
CA GLY A 159 5.39 8.02 6.04
C GLY A 159 5.59 9.49 5.66
N SER A 160 6.33 10.25 6.47
CA SER A 160 6.64 11.65 6.22
C SER A 160 7.38 11.84 4.88
N VAL A 161 8.44 11.06 4.65
CA VAL A 161 9.20 11.12 3.39
C VAL A 161 8.32 10.74 2.19
N TYR A 162 7.49 9.71 2.31
CA TYR A 162 6.60 9.32 1.22
C TYR A 162 5.59 10.41 0.88
N MET A 163 4.95 11.01 1.90
CA MET A 163 4.00 12.10 1.69
C MET A 163 4.65 13.33 1.07
N ASP A 164 5.89 13.69 1.46
CA ASP A 164 6.63 14.80 0.82
C ASP A 164 7.05 14.46 -0.61
N LYS A 165 7.78 13.35 -0.82
CA LYS A 165 8.44 13.06 -2.09
C LYS A 165 7.51 12.50 -3.16
N VAL A 166 6.53 11.67 -2.78
CA VAL A 166 5.63 10.99 -3.73
C VAL A 166 4.30 11.71 -3.85
N MET A 167 3.72 12.15 -2.70
CA MET A 167 2.41 12.79 -2.69
C MET A 167 2.49 14.33 -2.79
N GLY A 168 3.68 14.92 -2.67
CA GLY A 168 3.89 16.36 -2.82
C GLY A 168 3.43 17.22 -1.63
N VAL A 169 3.09 16.59 -0.50
CA VAL A 169 2.69 17.29 0.73
C VAL A 169 3.94 17.80 1.44
N LYS A 170 4.13 19.13 1.45
CA LYS A 170 5.29 19.74 2.09
C LYS A 170 5.15 19.77 3.60
N ASP A 171 6.21 19.40 4.32
CA ASP A 171 6.26 19.36 5.79
C ASP A 171 5.05 18.62 6.39
N PRO A 172 4.83 17.32 6.03
CA PRO A 172 3.62 16.61 6.38
C PRO A 172 3.52 16.41 7.89
N LYS A 173 2.36 16.74 8.45
CA LYS A 173 2.05 16.58 9.87
C LYS A 173 1.91 15.11 10.23
N VAL A 174 2.66 14.67 11.23
CA VAL A 174 2.67 13.30 11.72
C VAL A 174 1.93 13.22 13.06
N GLY A 175 0.88 12.40 13.14
CA GLY A 175 0.14 12.15 14.38
C GLY A 175 0.25 10.68 14.82
N LEU A 176 0.38 10.44 16.12
CA LEU A 176 0.32 9.11 16.70
C LEU A 176 -1.14 8.74 16.98
N LEU A 177 -1.66 7.69 16.35
CA LEU A 177 -3.04 7.24 16.57
C LEU A 177 -3.23 6.79 18.01
N ASN A 178 -4.19 7.41 18.71
CA ASN A 178 -4.40 7.19 20.12
C ASN A 178 -5.88 7.36 20.53
N ILE A 179 -6.19 7.07 21.79
CA ILE A 179 -7.52 7.17 22.42
C ILE A 179 -7.79 8.55 23.06
N GLY A 180 -6.83 9.45 23.05
CA GLY A 180 -6.90 10.81 23.56
C GLY A 180 -5.68 11.61 23.15
N VAL A 181 -5.78 12.95 23.22
CA VAL A 181 -4.74 13.87 22.72
C VAL A 181 -3.58 14.08 23.71
N GLU A 182 -3.78 13.75 24.99
CA GLU A 182 -2.77 13.99 26.03
C GLU A 182 -1.58 13.01 25.87
N PRO A 183 -0.33 13.45 26.12
CA PRO A 183 0.87 12.62 25.95
C PRO A 183 0.90 11.32 26.77
N ASN A 184 0.18 11.27 27.88
CA ASN A 184 0.14 10.11 28.77
C ASN A 184 -0.97 9.10 28.44
N LYS A 185 -1.70 9.27 27.35
CA LYS A 185 -2.76 8.36 26.89
C LYS A 185 -2.21 7.17 26.12
N GLY A 186 -3.03 6.14 26.01
CA GLY A 186 -2.72 4.92 25.26
C GLY A 186 -2.12 3.83 26.12
N THR A 187 -1.65 2.78 25.45
CA THR A 187 -0.93 1.66 26.05
C THR A 187 0.54 2.05 26.29
N ASP A 188 1.33 1.14 26.84
CA ASP A 188 2.76 1.37 27.01
C ASP A 188 3.48 1.62 25.68
N LEU A 189 2.99 1.03 24.57
CA LEU A 189 3.53 1.27 23.23
C LEU A 189 3.44 2.77 22.87
N GLN A 190 2.26 3.38 22.96
CA GLN A 190 2.08 4.80 22.62
C GLN A 190 2.82 5.73 23.57
N LYS A 191 2.79 5.44 24.89
CA LYS A 191 3.48 6.25 25.89
C LYS A 191 4.99 6.28 25.71
N HIS A 192 5.60 5.16 25.29
CA HIS A 192 7.02 5.10 25.00
C HIS A 192 7.38 5.62 23.60
N ALA A 193 6.48 5.51 22.62
CA ALA A 193 6.69 6.06 21.30
C ALA A 193 6.58 7.58 21.25
N TYR A 194 5.71 8.19 22.06
CA TYR A 194 5.47 9.62 22.06
C TYR A 194 6.75 10.45 22.19
N PRO A 195 7.61 10.27 23.23
CA PRO A 195 8.85 11.02 23.33
C PRO A 195 9.83 10.77 22.17
N LEU A 196 9.88 9.56 21.63
CA LEU A 196 10.74 9.28 20.47
C LEU A 196 10.30 10.04 19.23
N LEU A 197 8.98 10.19 19.02
CA LEU A 197 8.43 10.97 17.92
C LEU A 197 8.62 12.48 18.15
N GLU A 198 8.46 12.96 19.38
CA GLU A 198 8.63 14.37 19.75
C GLU A 198 10.07 14.85 19.61
N GLU A 199 11.05 13.98 19.90
CA GLU A 199 12.48 14.27 19.77
C GLU A 199 13.02 14.08 18.34
N ASN A 200 12.20 13.57 17.40
CA ASN A 200 12.66 13.27 16.06
C ASN A 200 12.62 14.50 15.14
N GLU A 201 13.79 15.05 14.83
CA GLU A 201 13.97 16.26 14.01
C GLU A 201 13.62 16.04 12.51
N HIS A 202 13.41 14.80 12.05
CA HIS A 202 13.09 14.46 10.66
C HIS A 202 11.61 14.42 10.34
N ILE A 203 10.74 14.72 11.33
CA ILE A 203 9.28 14.69 11.16
C ILE A 203 8.63 15.93 11.81
N HIS A 204 7.50 16.34 11.29
CA HIS A 204 6.66 17.36 11.92
C HIS A 204 5.63 16.68 12.83
N PHE A 205 6.05 16.26 14.02
CA PHE A 205 5.17 15.59 14.96
C PHE A 205 4.19 16.58 15.59
N ILE A 206 2.90 16.26 15.59
CA ILE A 206 1.82 17.09 16.14
C ILE A 206 1.19 16.50 17.40
N GLY A 207 1.76 15.43 17.96
CA GLY A 207 1.22 14.74 19.14
C GLY A 207 0.26 13.60 18.78
N ASN A 208 -0.57 13.21 19.75
CA ASN A 208 -1.58 12.18 19.57
C ASN A 208 -2.73 12.66 18.68
N ALA A 209 -3.26 11.77 17.83
CA ALA A 209 -4.45 11.98 17.02
C ALA A 209 -5.52 10.96 17.39
N GLU A 210 -6.72 11.43 17.77
CA GLU A 210 -7.85 10.54 18.03
C GLU A 210 -8.44 10.00 16.71
N ALA A 211 -8.81 8.73 16.68
CA ALA A 211 -9.35 8.06 15.50
C ALA A 211 -10.55 8.80 14.86
N ARG A 212 -11.39 9.47 15.67
CA ARG A 212 -12.54 10.25 15.18
C ARG A 212 -12.16 11.51 14.41
N ASP A 213 -10.96 12.08 14.67
CA ASP A 213 -10.51 13.34 14.09
C ASP A 213 -9.65 13.10 12.81
N VAL A 214 -9.14 11.88 12.64
CA VAL A 214 -8.33 11.48 11.48
C VAL A 214 -9.03 11.73 10.14
N PRO A 215 -10.33 11.42 9.96
CA PRO A 215 -11.04 11.72 8.71
C PRO A 215 -11.10 13.22 8.37
N GLY A 216 -10.97 14.10 9.35
CA GLY A 216 -10.86 15.56 9.20
C GLY A 216 -9.46 16.04 8.77
N CYS A 217 -8.52 15.12 8.48
CA CYS A 217 -7.13 15.41 8.13
C CYS A 217 -6.42 16.26 9.20
N VAL A 218 -6.52 15.86 10.47
CA VAL A 218 -5.78 16.47 11.57
C VAL A 218 -4.26 16.26 11.39
N ALA A 219 -3.88 15.13 10.80
CA ALA A 219 -2.53 14.79 10.40
C ALA A 219 -2.52 14.31 8.94
N ASP A 220 -1.37 14.48 8.26
CA ASP A 220 -1.14 13.96 6.90
C ASP A 220 -0.62 12.52 6.95
N VAL A 221 0.08 12.15 8.04
CA VAL A 221 0.55 10.80 8.34
C VAL A 221 0.04 10.39 9.71
N VAL A 222 -0.68 9.28 9.77
CA VAL A 222 -1.22 8.70 11.02
C VAL A 222 -0.48 7.39 11.30
N VAL A 223 0.30 7.39 12.38
CA VAL A 223 1.17 6.28 12.76
C VAL A 223 0.50 5.39 13.80
N CYS A 224 0.54 4.08 13.58
CA CYS A 224 0.03 3.07 14.52
C CYS A 224 0.68 1.70 14.28
N ASP A 225 0.41 0.75 15.17
CA ASP A 225 0.67 -0.66 14.90
C ASP A 225 -0.30 -1.21 13.84
N GLY A 226 0.08 -2.32 13.20
CA GLY A 226 -0.71 -2.87 12.08
C GLY A 226 -2.04 -3.49 12.51
N PHE A 227 -2.21 -3.91 13.77
CA PHE A 227 -3.51 -4.37 14.26
C PHE A 227 -4.48 -3.20 14.36
N THR A 228 -4.10 -2.15 15.06
CA THR A 228 -4.89 -0.92 15.22
C THR A 228 -5.18 -0.30 13.85
N GLY A 229 -4.16 -0.21 13.00
CA GLY A 229 -4.30 0.37 11.66
C GLY A 229 -5.26 -0.43 10.77
N ASN A 230 -5.17 -1.75 10.75
CA ASN A 230 -6.08 -2.57 9.95
C ASN A 230 -7.53 -2.52 10.47
N VAL A 231 -7.72 -2.50 11.79
CA VAL A 231 -9.06 -2.31 12.40
C VAL A 231 -9.64 -0.94 12.01
N PHE A 232 -8.85 0.13 12.12
CA PHE A 232 -9.27 1.47 11.69
C PHE A 232 -9.62 1.50 10.21
N LEU A 233 -8.73 1.00 9.34
CA LEU A 233 -8.92 0.93 7.88
C LEU A 233 -10.21 0.22 7.51
N LYS A 234 -10.43 -1.00 8.04
CA LYS A 234 -11.61 -1.81 7.73
C LYS A 234 -12.91 -1.21 8.27
N THR A 235 -12.84 -0.57 9.43
CA THR A 235 -13.98 0.17 9.99
C THR A 235 -14.32 1.37 9.12
N TYR A 236 -13.33 2.15 8.71
CA TYR A 236 -13.51 3.32 7.85
C TYR A 236 -14.11 2.95 6.49
N GLU A 237 -13.58 1.92 5.83
CA GLU A 237 -14.12 1.36 4.59
C GLU A 237 -15.56 0.88 4.77
N GLY A 238 -15.84 0.11 5.82
CA GLY A 238 -17.16 -0.45 6.10
C GLY A 238 -18.23 0.62 6.38
N VAL A 239 -17.88 1.64 7.16
CA VAL A 239 -18.77 2.78 7.44
C VAL A 239 -19.07 3.56 6.16
N ALA A 240 -18.06 3.85 5.34
CA ALA A 240 -18.25 4.54 4.06
C ALA A 240 -19.19 3.77 3.13
N LEU A 241 -18.96 2.47 2.94
CA LEU A 241 -19.81 1.61 2.09
C LEU A 241 -21.27 1.57 2.59
N THR A 242 -21.46 1.42 3.91
CA THR A 242 -22.78 1.38 4.53
C THR A 242 -23.52 2.72 4.35
N LEU A 243 -22.82 3.83 4.55
CA LEU A 243 -23.40 5.15 4.37
C LEU A 243 -23.83 5.39 2.92
N PHE A 244 -22.97 5.07 1.94
CA PHE A 244 -23.33 5.18 0.52
C PHE A 244 -24.50 4.29 0.11
N SER A 245 -24.58 3.06 0.66
CA SER A 245 -25.72 2.16 0.43
C SER A 245 -27.02 2.76 0.96
N ASN A 246 -27.02 3.25 2.21
CA ASN A 246 -28.19 3.86 2.83
C ASN A 246 -28.66 5.13 2.07
N VAL A 247 -27.72 5.98 1.66
CA VAL A 247 -28.03 7.17 0.83
C VAL A 247 -28.68 6.74 -0.49
N LYS A 248 -28.15 5.72 -1.17
CA LYS A 248 -28.71 5.16 -2.39
C LYS A 248 -30.14 4.65 -2.15
N ASP A 249 -30.38 3.91 -1.09
CA ASP A 249 -31.70 3.35 -0.77
C ASP A 249 -32.73 4.46 -0.50
N ILE A 250 -32.37 5.51 0.24
CA ILE A 250 -33.22 6.69 0.44
C ILE A 250 -33.58 7.34 -0.90
N MET A 251 -32.59 7.51 -1.78
CA MET A 251 -32.78 8.13 -3.10
C MET A 251 -33.62 7.29 -4.06
N MET A 252 -33.62 5.97 -3.88
CA MET A 252 -34.40 5.05 -4.75
C MET A 252 -35.80 4.75 -4.21
N LYS A 253 -36.22 5.31 -3.06
CA LYS A 253 -37.45 4.95 -2.34
C LYS A 253 -38.74 5.39 -3.06
N SER A 254 -38.76 6.50 -3.78
CA SER A 254 -39.93 7.06 -4.45
C SER A 254 -39.58 7.72 -5.78
N THR A 255 -40.60 8.02 -6.61
CA THR A 255 -40.41 8.76 -7.87
C THR A 255 -39.83 10.16 -7.63
N VAL A 256 -40.28 10.84 -6.56
CA VAL A 256 -39.79 12.18 -6.19
C VAL A 256 -38.31 12.11 -5.78
N THR A 257 -37.92 11.13 -4.94
CA THR A 257 -36.51 10.99 -4.51
C THR A 257 -35.61 10.55 -5.66
N LYS A 258 -36.10 9.74 -6.61
CA LYS A 258 -35.35 9.40 -7.83
C LYS A 258 -35.09 10.62 -8.71
N LEU A 259 -36.07 11.52 -8.84
CA LEU A 259 -35.89 12.76 -9.59
C LEU A 259 -34.88 13.68 -8.90
N ALA A 260 -34.94 13.82 -7.57
CA ALA A 260 -33.93 14.53 -6.79
C ALA A 260 -32.54 13.93 -6.96
N ALA A 261 -32.41 12.59 -6.98
CA ALA A 261 -31.16 11.88 -7.22
C ALA A 261 -30.55 12.20 -8.59
N LEU A 262 -31.37 12.41 -9.63
CA LEU A 262 -30.88 12.83 -10.95
C LEU A 262 -30.24 14.23 -10.89
N ILE A 263 -30.83 15.17 -10.15
CA ILE A 263 -30.28 16.52 -9.95
C ILE A 263 -28.96 16.46 -9.19
N LEU A 264 -28.86 15.61 -8.16
CA LEU A 264 -27.68 15.47 -7.29
C LEU A 264 -26.62 14.51 -7.85
N LYS A 265 -26.86 13.89 -9.01
CA LYS A 265 -25.99 12.83 -9.57
C LYS A 265 -24.53 13.24 -9.70
N GLY A 266 -24.25 14.51 -10.10
CA GLY A 266 -22.91 15.05 -10.23
C GLY A 266 -22.16 15.06 -8.90
N GLY A 267 -22.72 15.70 -7.89
CA GLY A 267 -22.11 15.79 -6.55
C GLY A 267 -21.98 14.42 -5.86
N LEU A 268 -22.97 13.55 -6.03
CA LEU A 268 -22.88 12.17 -5.50
C LEU A 268 -21.77 11.34 -6.17
N LYS A 269 -21.55 11.55 -7.48
CA LYS A 269 -20.46 10.90 -8.20
C LYS A 269 -19.10 11.44 -7.72
N GLU A 270 -18.95 12.74 -7.54
CA GLU A 270 -17.73 13.36 -7.00
C GLU A 270 -17.43 12.84 -5.58
N LEU A 271 -18.45 12.81 -4.71
CA LEU A 271 -18.32 12.27 -3.37
C LEU A 271 -17.89 10.80 -3.39
N LYS A 272 -18.50 9.97 -4.24
CA LYS A 272 -18.12 8.57 -4.40
C LYS A 272 -16.68 8.44 -4.89
N THR A 273 -16.26 9.24 -5.86
CA THR A 273 -14.89 9.22 -6.39
C THR A 273 -13.88 9.65 -5.32
N LYS A 274 -14.24 10.64 -4.49
CA LYS A 274 -13.40 11.09 -3.36
C LYS A 274 -13.10 9.94 -2.37
N PHE A 275 -14.08 9.07 -2.11
CA PHE A 275 -13.95 7.92 -1.21
C PHE A 275 -13.58 6.61 -1.91
N ASP A 276 -13.26 6.65 -3.21
CA ASP A 276 -12.82 5.47 -3.95
C ASP A 276 -11.31 5.25 -3.75
N SER A 277 -10.97 4.31 -2.90
CA SER A 277 -9.58 3.90 -2.67
C SER A 277 -8.87 3.43 -3.95
N ASN A 278 -9.63 2.97 -4.95
CA ASN A 278 -9.07 2.58 -6.26
C ASN A 278 -8.54 3.77 -7.07
N ALA A 279 -8.96 5.00 -6.75
CA ALA A 279 -8.48 6.20 -7.43
C ALA A 279 -7.01 6.52 -7.10
N VAL A 280 -6.57 6.19 -5.90
CA VAL A 280 -5.18 6.43 -5.44
C VAL A 280 -4.21 5.37 -5.96
N GLY A 281 -4.68 4.14 -6.20
CA GLY A 281 -3.87 3.03 -6.69
C GLY A 281 -3.76 1.89 -5.68
N GLY A 282 -2.61 1.74 -5.03
CA GLY A 282 -2.35 0.69 -4.05
C GLY A 282 -1.75 1.23 -2.76
N ALA A 283 -1.35 0.32 -1.88
CA ALA A 283 -0.62 0.62 -0.65
C ALA A 283 0.86 0.24 -0.84
N PRO A 284 1.82 1.17 -0.79
CA PRO A 284 3.23 0.83 -0.83
C PRO A 284 3.65 0.09 0.44
N ILE A 285 4.56 -0.87 0.28
CA ILE A 285 5.30 -1.47 1.38
C ILE A 285 6.57 -0.64 1.55
N LEU A 286 6.60 0.18 2.59
CA LEU A 286 7.73 1.03 2.91
C LEU A 286 8.77 0.29 3.76
N GLY A 287 10.05 0.67 3.63
CA GLY A 287 11.13 0.06 4.36
C GLY A 287 11.79 -1.14 3.67
N VAL A 288 11.58 -1.30 2.37
CA VAL A 288 12.22 -2.31 1.50
C VAL A 288 13.08 -1.64 0.44
N GLN A 289 14.08 -2.38 -0.09
CA GLN A 289 15.11 -1.84 -0.98
C GLN A 289 14.60 -1.37 -2.35
N LYS A 290 13.44 -1.86 -2.78
CA LYS A 290 12.80 -1.47 -4.05
C LYS A 290 11.31 -1.28 -3.87
N PRO A 291 10.66 -0.43 -4.68
CA PRO A 291 9.23 -0.19 -4.58
C PRO A 291 8.39 -1.47 -4.77
N VAL A 292 7.53 -1.75 -3.80
CA VAL A 292 6.54 -2.83 -3.84
C VAL A 292 5.19 -2.23 -3.52
N ILE A 293 4.23 -2.37 -4.43
CA ILE A 293 2.88 -1.84 -4.28
C ILE A 293 1.88 -2.97 -4.15
N LYS A 294 1.11 -2.95 -3.07
CA LYS A 294 -0.03 -3.83 -2.86
C LYS A 294 -1.29 -3.20 -3.44
N ALA A 295 -1.78 -3.69 -4.58
CA ALA A 295 -3.10 -3.35 -5.07
C ALA A 295 -4.19 -4.13 -4.31
N HIS A 296 -5.41 -3.60 -4.21
CA HIS A 296 -6.51 -4.27 -3.52
C HIS A 296 -6.87 -5.60 -4.21
N GLY A 297 -7.27 -6.64 -3.46
CA GLY A 297 -7.60 -7.96 -4.00
C GLY A 297 -8.69 -7.91 -5.07
N SER A 298 -9.70 -7.06 -4.90
CA SER A 298 -10.78 -6.86 -5.87
C SER A 298 -10.48 -5.84 -6.97
N SER A 299 -9.22 -5.40 -7.13
CA SER A 299 -8.82 -4.42 -8.15
C SER A 299 -9.27 -4.85 -9.54
N LYS A 300 -9.80 -3.87 -10.28
CA LYS A 300 -10.09 -3.98 -11.71
C LYS A 300 -9.08 -3.14 -12.49
N GLU A 301 -9.19 -3.16 -13.82
CA GLU A 301 -8.31 -2.47 -14.77
C GLU A 301 -7.83 -1.09 -14.28
N VAL A 302 -8.76 -0.17 -13.98
CA VAL A 302 -8.43 1.21 -13.60
C VAL A 302 -7.62 1.28 -12.30
N ALA A 303 -8.03 0.50 -11.29
CA ALA A 303 -7.34 0.44 -10.00
C ALA A 303 -5.93 -0.12 -10.15
N PHE A 304 -5.78 -1.19 -10.93
CA PHE A 304 -4.48 -1.80 -11.17
C PHE A 304 -3.54 -0.91 -11.99
N LYS A 305 -4.06 -0.23 -13.03
CA LYS A 305 -3.32 0.81 -13.74
C LYS A 305 -2.83 1.93 -12.80
N ASN A 306 -3.68 2.39 -11.88
CA ASN A 306 -3.30 3.41 -10.91
C ASN A 306 -2.23 2.90 -9.92
N ALA A 307 -2.26 1.62 -9.53
CA ALA A 307 -1.21 1.02 -8.73
C ALA A 307 0.14 0.98 -9.47
N ILE A 308 0.14 0.71 -10.78
CA ILE A 308 1.34 0.81 -11.63
C ILE A 308 1.84 2.25 -11.70
N ARG A 309 0.94 3.24 -11.89
CA ARG A 309 1.32 4.66 -11.88
C ARG A 309 1.97 5.06 -10.55
N GLN A 310 1.42 4.61 -9.44
CA GLN A 310 1.98 4.85 -8.12
C GLN A 310 3.37 4.21 -7.96
N ALA A 311 3.58 2.99 -8.46
CA ALA A 311 4.88 2.33 -8.46
C ALA A 311 5.94 3.15 -9.23
N ILE A 312 5.56 3.72 -10.37
CA ILE A 312 6.42 4.62 -11.16
C ILE A 312 6.76 5.87 -10.37
N SER A 313 5.74 6.58 -9.84
CA SER A 313 5.95 7.79 -9.05
C SER A 313 6.84 7.54 -7.82
N PHE A 314 6.65 6.41 -7.15
CA PHE A 314 7.48 6.03 -6.01
C PHE A 314 8.93 5.78 -6.44
N THR A 315 9.16 5.08 -7.56
CA THR A 315 10.51 4.82 -8.08
C THR A 315 11.24 6.11 -8.45
N GLU A 316 10.56 7.05 -9.12
CA GLU A 316 11.15 8.31 -9.61
C GLU A 316 11.40 9.34 -8.50
N SER A 317 10.69 9.23 -7.38
CA SER A 317 10.71 10.23 -6.31
C SER A 317 12.03 10.31 -5.53
N GLY A 318 12.87 9.26 -5.57
CA GLY A 318 14.03 9.13 -4.71
C GLY A 318 13.70 8.93 -3.22
N ALA A 319 12.44 8.66 -2.88
CA ALA A 319 11.98 8.53 -1.49
C ALA A 319 12.73 7.43 -0.71
N ILE A 320 13.10 6.31 -1.36
CA ILE A 320 13.84 5.22 -0.70
C ILE A 320 15.18 5.71 -0.15
N ALA A 321 15.96 6.45 -0.94
CA ALA A 321 17.25 7.00 -0.50
C ALA A 321 17.05 8.02 0.62
N THR A 322 16.06 8.91 0.51
CA THR A 322 15.74 9.90 1.55
C THR A 322 15.28 9.22 2.85
N ILE A 323 14.51 8.13 2.77
CA ILE A 323 14.14 7.33 3.96
C ILE A 323 15.41 6.81 4.64
N GLU A 324 16.32 6.18 3.88
CA GLU A 324 17.54 5.59 4.43
C GLU A 324 18.44 6.65 5.11
N GLU A 325 18.51 7.85 4.56
CA GLU A 325 19.26 8.98 5.13
C GLU A 325 18.67 9.47 6.47
N ASN A 326 17.34 9.50 6.58
CA ASN A 326 16.60 10.08 7.72
C ASN A 326 16.27 9.05 8.82
N LEU A 327 16.64 7.78 8.66
CA LEU A 327 16.38 6.77 9.68
C LEU A 327 17.10 7.08 11.00
N PRO A 328 16.46 6.81 12.16
CA PRO A 328 17.06 6.99 13.48
C PRO A 328 18.40 6.25 13.63
N LYS A 329 19.43 6.93 14.11
CA LYS A 329 20.80 6.40 14.20
C LYS A 329 20.95 5.16 15.11
N LYS A 330 20.07 5.00 16.12
CA LYS A 330 20.10 3.86 17.05
C LYS A 330 19.71 2.54 16.39
N GLU A 331 18.81 2.56 15.39
CA GLU A 331 18.46 1.34 14.66
C GLU A 331 19.59 0.85 13.75
N ARG A 332 20.47 1.77 13.29
CA ARG A 332 21.66 1.42 12.48
C ARG A 332 22.74 0.64 13.25
N ALA A 333 22.84 0.82 14.56
CA ALA A 333 23.89 0.20 15.37
C ALA A 333 23.59 -1.24 15.81
N ASP A 334 22.30 -1.58 16.02
CA ASP A 334 21.90 -2.91 16.49
C ASP A 334 21.90 -3.99 15.40
N GLU A 335 21.78 -3.61 14.10
CA GLU A 335 21.84 -4.58 12.99
C GLU A 335 23.23 -5.21 12.80
N SER A 336 24.31 -4.51 13.17
CA SER A 336 25.66 -5.07 13.08
C SER A 336 25.89 -6.22 14.09
N ALA A 337 25.15 -6.22 15.20
CA ALA A 337 25.25 -7.25 16.23
C ALA A 337 24.38 -8.49 15.95
N GLU A 338 23.23 -8.34 15.23
CA GLU A 338 22.35 -9.48 14.91
C GLU A 338 22.85 -10.26 13.68
N THR A 339 23.52 -9.61 12.73
CA THR A 339 24.07 -10.28 11.53
C THR A 339 25.27 -11.17 11.91
N GLU A 340 26.02 -10.82 12.97
CA GLU A 340 27.11 -11.66 13.51
C GLU A 340 26.62 -12.83 14.36
N ALA A 341 25.35 -12.86 14.78
CA ALA A 341 24.77 -13.95 15.57
C ALA A 341 23.99 -14.98 14.72
N GLU A 342 23.76 -14.70 13.43
CA GLU A 342 23.06 -15.58 12.47
C GLU A 342 24.04 -16.28 11.48
N GLU A 343 25.35 -15.98 11.51
CA GLU A 343 26.41 -16.74 10.84
C GLU A 343 26.99 -17.83 11.78
#